data_6d5d14aadd2bf9e88c9e33060a8f5b3b
#
_entry.id   6d5d14aadd2bf9e88c9e33060a8f5b3b
#
_cell.length_a   1.000
_cell.length_b   1.000
_cell.length_c   1.000
_cell.angle_alpha   90.00
_cell.angle_beta   90.00
_cell.angle_gamma   90.00
#
_symmetry.space_group_name_H-M   'P 1'
#
loop_
_entity.id
_entity.type
_entity.pdbx_description
1 polymer ?
#
loop_
_entity_poly.entity_id
_entity_poly.type
_entity_poly.pdbx_seq_one_letter_code
_entity_poly.pdbx_strand_id
1 'polypeptide(L)'
;MSKSFFDNTASDEQLLTQRRDLLKLGFAGVIGAMVPFVGARDVLAANDQSTWRATFRNSHTEESFSGVYRVGDKYLPEAFERMNYVLRDFRTQEVFPMDPHLIDILSIVQRKMGGDTQLHILSGYRSPKTNAMLGRKSGAVASNSF
;
A
#
# COMPACT_ATOMS: atom_id res chain seq x y z
N MET A 1 -68.21 13.54 8.13
CA MET A 1 -67.25 13.66 9.23
C MET A 1 -65.88 13.42 8.63
N SER A 2 -65.26 14.32 8.04
CA SER A 2 -64.45 15.50 8.24
C SER A 2 -63.38 15.37 9.33
N LYS A 3 -62.19 15.72 8.93
CA LYS A 3 -60.93 16.00 9.67
C LYS A 3 -59.94 14.83 9.61
N SER A 4 -58.68 15.04 9.29
CA SER A 4 -57.87 16.22 8.92
C SER A 4 -56.55 15.68 8.32
N PHE A 5 -56.26 16.10 7.16
CA PHE A 5 -55.01 15.83 6.45
C PHE A 5 -54.33 17.19 6.26
N PHE A 6 -53.71 17.70 7.29
CA PHE A 6 -52.75 18.84 7.22
C PHE A 6 -52.12 18.98 8.62
N ASP A 7 -50.93 18.43 8.81
CA ASP A 7 -49.93 18.99 9.69
C ASP A 7 -48.59 18.27 9.57
N ASN A 8 -47.86 18.51 8.51
CA ASN A 8 -46.48 18.07 8.45
C ASN A 8 -45.56 18.96 7.57
N THR A 9 -45.92 20.23 7.42
CA THR A 9 -45.08 21.19 6.68
C THR A 9 -44.29 22.15 7.55
N ALA A 10 -44.55 22.15 8.85
CA ALA A 10 -43.84 23.06 9.78
C ALA A 10 -42.50 22.56 10.28
N SER A 11 -42.21 21.24 10.13
CA SER A 11 -40.96 20.64 10.64
C SER A 11 -39.80 20.80 9.69
N ASP A 12 -40.05 20.88 8.39
CA ASP A 12 -38.98 20.94 7.39
C ASP A 12 -38.42 22.35 7.21
N GLU A 13 -39.21 23.38 7.42
CA GLU A 13 -38.72 24.77 7.37
C GLU A 13 -37.82 25.12 8.56
N GLN A 14 -38.06 24.55 9.75
CA GLN A 14 -37.19 24.79 10.91
C GLN A 14 -35.84 24.17 10.80
N LEU A 15 -35.71 23.02 10.13
CA LEU A 15 -34.43 22.35 9.93
C LEU A 15 -33.53 23.05 8.90
N LEU A 16 -34.11 23.77 7.95
CA LEU A 16 -33.36 24.51 6.94
C LEU A 16 -32.82 25.84 7.46
N THR A 17 -33.50 26.42 8.45
CA THR A 17 -33.09 27.69 9.11
C THR A 17 -31.89 27.45 10.03
N GLN A 18 -31.82 26.32 10.73
CA GLN A 18 -30.70 26.00 11.62
C GLN A 18 -29.37 25.77 10.87
N ARG A 19 -29.42 25.26 9.64
CA ARG A 19 -28.20 25.04 8.83
C ARG A 19 -27.60 26.35 8.29
N ARG A 20 -28.40 27.36 8.08
CA ARG A 20 -27.93 28.66 7.60
C ARG A 20 -27.33 29.53 8.70
N ASP A 21 -27.77 29.37 9.93
CA ASP A 21 -27.28 30.18 11.07
C ASP A 21 -25.96 29.64 11.62
N LEU A 22 -25.68 28.34 11.47
CA LEU A 22 -24.38 27.75 11.82
C LEU A 22 -23.21 28.25 10.93
N LEU A 23 -23.50 28.70 9.71
CA LEU A 23 -22.48 29.25 8.79
C LEU A 23 -22.19 30.73 9.07
N LYS A 24 -23.01 31.43 9.84
CA LYS A 24 -22.82 32.86 10.15
C LYS A 24 -22.07 33.13 11.46
N LEU A 25 -21.86 32.12 12.30
CA LEU A 25 -21.13 32.21 13.56
C LEU A 25 -19.62 31.97 13.46
N GLY A 26 -19.11 31.69 12.26
CA GLY A 26 -17.71 31.39 12.02
C GLY A 26 -16.78 32.57 11.67
N PHE A 27 -17.27 33.82 11.73
CA PHE A 27 -16.45 34.95 11.25
C PHE A 27 -16.40 36.15 12.21
N ALA A 28 -16.11 35.93 13.49
CA ALA A 28 -15.72 37.03 14.35
C ALA A 28 -14.82 36.52 15.48
N GLY A 29 -13.54 36.88 15.44
CA GLY A 29 -12.65 36.86 16.60
C GLY A 29 -11.48 35.88 16.54
N VAL A 30 -10.51 36.09 15.63
CA VAL A 30 -9.17 35.60 15.84
C VAL A 30 -8.24 36.77 16.14
N ILE A 31 -8.12 37.08 17.41
CA ILE A 31 -6.98 37.81 17.93
C ILE A 31 -5.86 36.81 18.11
N GLY A 32 -4.78 37.02 17.37
CA GLY A 32 -3.41 36.61 17.45
C GLY A 32 -3.01 35.62 18.57
N ALA A 33 -3.00 34.33 18.24
CA ALA A 33 -2.00 33.45 18.76
C ALA A 33 -1.22 32.97 17.51
N MET A 34 0.03 33.42 17.37
CA MET A 34 1.02 32.85 16.47
C MET A 34 1.26 31.40 16.95
N VAL A 35 0.42 30.47 16.50
CA VAL A 35 0.77 29.06 16.53
C VAL A 35 1.84 28.92 15.44
N PRO A 36 3.07 28.49 15.75
CA PRO A 36 4.04 28.22 14.71
C PRO A 36 3.36 27.21 13.76
N PHE A 37 3.20 27.62 12.52
CA PHE A 37 2.78 26.73 11.42
C PHE A 37 3.90 25.71 11.26
N VAL A 38 3.83 24.62 12.03
CA VAL A 38 4.64 23.44 11.79
C VAL A 38 4.21 22.98 10.40
N GLY A 39 5.09 23.24 9.44
CA GLY A 39 4.78 23.12 8.03
C GLY A 39 4.29 21.71 7.74
N ALA A 40 3.28 21.60 6.91
CA ALA A 40 2.72 20.33 6.41
C ALA A 40 3.82 19.38 5.85
N ARG A 41 5.00 19.89 5.57
CA ARG A 41 6.19 19.12 5.19
C ARG A 41 6.74 18.27 6.34
N ASP A 42 6.70 18.75 7.56
CA ASP A 42 7.25 18.00 8.72
C ASP A 42 6.32 16.84 9.12
N VAL A 43 5.01 17.01 8.91
CA VAL A 43 4.03 15.92 9.14
C VAL A 43 4.13 14.85 8.05
N LEU A 44 4.43 15.23 6.81
CA LEU A 44 4.65 14.28 5.72
C LEU A 44 6.01 13.56 5.86
N ALA A 45 7.05 14.26 6.34
CA ALA A 45 8.37 13.67 6.58
C ALA A 45 8.38 12.70 7.77
N ALA A 46 7.61 12.98 8.84
CA ALA A 46 7.45 12.06 9.97
C ALA A 46 6.74 10.75 9.58
N ASN A 47 5.92 10.79 8.53
CA ASN A 47 5.22 9.60 8.01
C ASN A 47 6.10 8.72 7.10
N ASP A 48 7.19 9.26 6.57
CA ASP A 48 8.04 8.56 5.60
C ASP A 48 8.96 7.51 6.26
N GLN A 49 9.31 7.70 7.54
CA GLN A 49 10.15 6.73 8.27
C GLN A 49 9.40 5.46 8.68
N SER A 50 8.08 5.49 8.72
CA SER A 50 7.26 4.34 9.11
C SER A 50 6.81 3.48 7.93
N THR A 51 6.94 3.96 6.69
CA THR A 51 6.50 3.25 5.49
C THR A 51 7.67 2.60 4.78
N TRP A 52 7.49 1.31 4.46
CA TRP A 52 8.46 0.51 3.73
C TRP A 52 7.91 0.20 2.35
N ARG A 53 8.70 0.52 1.34
CA ARG A 53 8.35 0.35 -0.06
C ARG A 53 9.29 -0.63 -0.73
N ALA A 54 8.78 -1.34 -1.72
CA ALA A 54 9.59 -2.17 -2.60
C ALA A 54 9.17 -1.92 -4.05
N THR A 55 10.14 -1.97 -4.96
CA THR A 55 9.90 -1.84 -6.40
C THR A 55 10.77 -2.84 -7.14
N PHE A 56 10.14 -3.80 -7.80
CA PHE A 56 10.85 -4.80 -8.57
C PHE A 56 10.04 -5.28 -9.77
N ARG A 57 10.73 -5.82 -10.77
CA ARG A 57 10.16 -6.37 -11.99
C ARG A 57 10.74 -7.76 -12.23
N ASN A 58 9.89 -8.69 -12.57
CA ASN A 58 10.30 -10.02 -13.02
C ASN A 58 10.74 -9.95 -14.48
N SER A 59 11.99 -10.30 -14.75
CA SER A 59 12.56 -10.21 -16.09
C SER A 59 12.02 -11.25 -17.08
N HIS A 60 11.29 -12.27 -16.61
CA HIS A 60 10.71 -13.30 -17.47
C HIS A 60 9.25 -13.02 -17.82
N THR A 61 8.48 -12.47 -16.89
CA THR A 61 7.06 -12.23 -17.08
C THR A 61 6.75 -10.77 -17.37
N GLU A 62 7.72 -9.88 -17.19
CA GLU A 62 7.60 -8.43 -17.31
C GLU A 62 6.67 -7.80 -16.24
N GLU A 63 6.09 -8.63 -15.38
CA GLU A 63 5.24 -8.18 -14.28
C GLU A 63 6.05 -7.47 -13.22
N SER A 64 5.44 -6.48 -12.56
CA SER A 64 6.13 -5.66 -11.58
C SER A 64 5.28 -5.43 -10.34
N PHE A 65 5.97 -5.18 -9.24
CA PHE A 65 5.40 -4.63 -8.02
C PHE A 65 6.06 -3.29 -7.71
N SER A 66 5.26 -2.29 -7.38
CA SER A 66 5.72 -1.02 -6.80
C SER A 66 4.69 -0.56 -5.79
N GLY A 67 5.10 -0.39 -4.54
CA GLY A 67 4.18 0.04 -3.50
C GLY A 67 4.71 -0.13 -2.08
N VAL A 68 3.89 0.32 -1.14
CA VAL A 68 4.09 0.10 0.29
C VAL A 68 3.71 -1.33 0.62
N TYR A 69 4.57 -2.04 1.36
CA TYR A 69 4.31 -3.41 1.81
C TYR A 69 4.31 -3.55 3.33
N ARG A 70 4.82 -2.51 4.05
CA ARG A 70 4.88 -2.49 5.51
C ARG A 70 4.71 -1.07 6.03
N VAL A 71 3.98 -0.91 7.13
CA VAL A 71 3.80 0.36 7.85
C VAL A 71 4.14 0.14 9.33
N GLY A 72 5.17 0.80 9.82
CA GLY A 72 5.74 0.49 11.13
C GLY A 72 6.15 -0.97 11.20
N ASP A 73 5.58 -1.72 12.15
CA ASP A 73 5.84 -3.16 12.34
C ASP A 73 4.80 -4.07 11.66
N LYS A 74 3.86 -3.49 10.91
CA LYS A 74 2.77 -4.26 10.28
C LYS A 74 3.00 -4.45 8.80
N TYR A 75 3.14 -5.70 8.37
CA TYR A 75 3.13 -6.08 6.98
C TYR A 75 1.70 -6.02 6.40
N LEU A 76 1.57 -5.63 5.14
CA LEU A 76 0.30 -5.52 4.43
C LEU A 76 0.03 -6.81 3.64
N PRO A 77 -0.95 -7.65 4.03
CA PRO A 77 -1.20 -8.93 3.36
C PRO A 77 -1.47 -8.79 1.86
N GLU A 78 -2.26 -7.79 1.45
CA GLU A 78 -2.58 -7.54 0.04
C GLU A 78 -1.34 -7.20 -0.80
N ALA A 79 -0.35 -6.51 -0.20
CA ALA A 79 0.91 -6.25 -0.87
C ALA A 79 1.70 -7.55 -1.06
N PHE A 80 1.72 -8.45 -0.06
CA PHE A 80 2.38 -9.74 -0.14
C PHE A 80 1.71 -10.67 -1.15
N GLU A 81 0.40 -10.70 -1.25
CA GLU A 81 -0.32 -11.46 -2.29
C GLU A 81 0.16 -11.05 -3.69
N ARG A 82 0.21 -9.74 -3.95
CA ARG A 82 0.70 -9.22 -5.23
C ARG A 82 2.18 -9.52 -5.47
N MET A 83 3.02 -9.36 -4.46
CA MET A 83 4.46 -9.67 -4.54
C MET A 83 4.69 -11.15 -4.81
N ASN A 84 4.04 -12.04 -4.08
CA ASN A 84 4.13 -13.49 -4.26
C ASN A 84 3.71 -13.90 -5.67
N TYR A 85 2.68 -13.24 -6.23
CA TYR A 85 2.26 -13.48 -7.60
C TYR A 85 3.34 -13.08 -8.62
N VAL A 86 3.97 -11.93 -8.47
CA VAL A 86 5.07 -11.49 -9.35
C VAL A 86 6.30 -12.38 -9.21
N LEU A 87 6.54 -12.93 -8.01
CA LEU A 87 7.70 -13.77 -7.70
C LEU A 87 7.43 -15.29 -7.87
N ARG A 88 6.24 -15.66 -8.37
CA ARG A 88 5.87 -17.06 -8.57
C ARG A 88 6.78 -17.80 -9.55
N ASP A 89 6.71 -19.12 -9.54
CA ASP A 89 7.32 -19.92 -10.59
C ASP A 89 6.58 -19.68 -11.93
N PHE A 90 7.18 -18.91 -12.81
CA PHE A 90 6.56 -18.55 -14.09
C PHE A 90 6.35 -19.73 -15.05
N ARG A 91 7.01 -20.86 -14.82
CA ARG A 91 6.86 -22.08 -15.65
C ARG A 91 5.66 -22.91 -15.23
N THR A 92 5.45 -23.04 -13.92
CA THR A 92 4.34 -23.84 -13.36
C THR A 92 3.17 -22.98 -12.89
N GLN A 93 3.35 -21.65 -12.85
CA GLN A 93 2.39 -20.68 -12.30
C GLN A 93 2.13 -20.88 -10.79
N GLU A 94 2.97 -21.63 -10.13
CA GLU A 94 2.85 -21.93 -8.71
C GLU A 94 3.32 -20.73 -7.89
N VAL A 95 2.43 -20.24 -7.00
CA VAL A 95 2.69 -19.14 -6.08
C VAL A 95 3.11 -19.71 -4.74
N PHE A 96 4.18 -19.18 -4.17
CA PHE A 96 4.66 -19.54 -2.85
C PHE A 96 4.90 -18.29 -2.00
N PRO A 97 4.55 -18.30 -0.71
CA PRO A 97 4.76 -17.16 0.17
C PRO A 97 6.25 -16.83 0.33
N MET A 98 6.62 -15.59 0.04
CA MET A 98 7.97 -15.08 0.29
C MET A 98 8.13 -14.69 1.76
N ASP A 99 9.32 -14.92 2.30
CA ASP A 99 9.67 -14.46 3.63
C ASP A 99 9.61 -12.92 3.69
N PRO A 100 8.85 -12.31 4.61
CA PRO A 100 8.80 -10.87 4.77
C PRO A 100 10.17 -10.22 5.00
N HIS A 101 11.08 -10.89 5.70
CA HIS A 101 12.43 -10.37 5.93
C HIS A 101 13.26 -10.27 4.63
N LEU A 102 13.02 -11.16 3.66
CA LEU A 102 13.63 -11.04 2.34
C LEU A 102 13.22 -9.72 1.67
N ILE A 103 11.94 -9.37 1.74
CA ILE A 103 11.44 -8.11 1.17
C ILE A 103 12.01 -6.89 1.92
N ASP A 104 12.17 -6.99 3.24
CA ASP A 104 12.84 -5.95 4.03
C ASP A 104 14.30 -5.74 3.56
N ILE A 105 15.04 -6.82 3.33
CA ILE A 105 16.42 -6.75 2.81
C ILE A 105 16.44 -6.08 1.44
N LEU A 106 15.56 -6.47 0.53
CA LEU A 106 15.46 -5.85 -0.80
C LEU A 106 15.16 -4.37 -0.72
N SER A 107 14.25 -3.97 0.16
CA SER A 107 13.91 -2.57 0.41
C SER A 107 15.10 -1.77 0.97
N ILE A 108 15.87 -2.36 1.88
CA ILE A 108 17.10 -1.73 2.42
C ILE A 108 18.13 -1.52 1.30
N VAL A 109 18.33 -2.53 0.46
CA VAL A 109 19.26 -2.44 -0.68
C VAL A 109 18.82 -1.32 -1.63
N GLN A 110 17.52 -1.28 -1.99
CA GLN A 110 16.98 -0.22 -2.86
C GLN A 110 17.22 1.17 -2.29
N ARG A 111 16.95 1.37 -1.00
CA ARG A 111 17.19 2.67 -0.35
C ARG A 111 18.66 3.08 -0.39
N LYS A 112 19.58 2.13 -0.20
CA LYS A 112 21.03 2.39 -0.31
C LYS A 112 21.48 2.70 -1.74
N MET A 113 20.75 2.22 -2.74
CA MET A 113 21.02 2.48 -4.16
C MET A 113 20.37 3.77 -4.69
N GLY A 114 19.70 4.56 -3.84
CA GLY A 114 19.08 5.82 -4.23
C GLY A 114 17.54 5.81 -4.21
N GLY A 115 16.92 4.75 -3.69
CA GLY A 115 15.47 4.68 -3.37
C GLY A 115 14.55 4.34 -4.54
N ASP A 116 14.77 4.93 -5.70
CA ASP A 116 13.90 4.76 -6.88
C ASP A 116 14.38 3.66 -7.84
N THR A 117 15.44 2.97 -7.49
CA THR A 117 16.00 1.93 -8.34
C THR A 117 15.07 0.71 -8.38
N GLN A 118 14.58 0.36 -9.56
CA GLN A 118 13.81 -0.86 -9.77
C GLN A 118 14.74 -2.08 -9.80
N LEU A 119 14.53 -3.05 -8.92
CA LEU A 119 15.26 -4.31 -8.95
C LEU A 119 14.73 -5.23 -10.04
N HIS A 120 15.62 -5.80 -10.84
CA HIS A 120 15.28 -6.81 -11.83
C HIS A 120 15.44 -8.20 -11.24
N ILE A 121 14.33 -8.90 -11.07
CA ILE A 121 14.31 -10.25 -10.52
C ILE A 121 14.47 -11.25 -11.66
N LEU A 122 15.58 -11.96 -11.64
CA LEU A 122 15.90 -13.01 -12.63
C LEU A 122 15.26 -14.36 -12.27
N SER A 123 15.06 -14.61 -10.98
CA SER A 123 14.40 -15.82 -10.48
C SER A 123 13.75 -15.51 -9.13
N GLY A 124 12.45 -15.74 -9.03
CA GLY A 124 11.72 -15.77 -7.77
C GLY A 124 11.62 -17.21 -7.24
N TYR A 125 10.42 -17.60 -6.80
CA TYR A 125 10.17 -18.98 -6.38
C TYR A 125 10.40 -19.96 -7.51
N ARG A 126 10.92 -21.11 -7.14
CA ARG A 126 11.16 -22.22 -8.07
C ARG A 126 10.56 -23.49 -7.50
N SER A 127 9.50 -23.99 -8.11
CA SER A 127 8.86 -25.21 -7.69
C SER A 127 9.78 -26.42 -7.77
N PRO A 128 9.57 -27.46 -6.97
CA PRO A 128 10.35 -28.71 -7.07
C PRO A 128 10.34 -29.30 -8.48
N LYS A 129 9.24 -29.18 -9.19
CA LYS A 129 9.10 -29.61 -10.58
C LYS A 129 10.02 -28.85 -11.53
N THR A 130 10.03 -27.54 -11.42
CA THR A 130 10.94 -26.68 -12.21
C THR A 130 12.38 -26.93 -11.82
N ASN A 131 12.68 -27.06 -10.53
CA ASN A 131 14.05 -27.34 -10.06
C ASN A 131 14.58 -28.66 -10.62
N ALA A 132 13.79 -29.73 -10.55
CA ALA A 132 14.15 -31.03 -11.14
C ALA A 132 14.34 -30.98 -12.66
N MET A 133 13.51 -30.19 -13.36
CA MET A 133 13.65 -30.00 -14.81
C MET A 133 14.95 -29.29 -15.17
N LEU A 134 15.30 -28.23 -14.44
CA LEU A 134 16.52 -27.46 -14.67
C LEU A 134 17.77 -28.25 -14.28
N GLY A 135 17.73 -29.04 -13.21
CA GLY A 135 18.80 -29.92 -12.79
C GLY A 135 19.17 -30.95 -13.87
N ARG A 136 18.14 -31.50 -14.55
CA ARG A 136 18.37 -32.42 -15.69
C ARG A 136 19.00 -31.75 -16.92
N LYS A 137 18.74 -30.45 -17.13
CA LYS A 137 19.25 -29.71 -18.28
C LYS A 137 20.67 -29.20 -18.11
N SER A 138 21.03 -28.75 -16.92
CA SER A 138 22.30 -28.05 -16.73
C SER A 138 23.26 -28.70 -15.73
N GLY A 139 22.80 -29.63 -14.90
CA GLY A 139 23.60 -30.23 -13.84
C GLY A 139 24.11 -29.26 -12.74
N ALA A 140 23.85 -27.97 -12.91
CA ALA A 140 24.38 -26.88 -12.07
C ALA A 140 23.36 -26.30 -11.10
N VAL A 141 22.21 -26.95 -10.91
CA VAL A 141 21.15 -26.48 -10.02
C VAL A 141 21.25 -27.20 -8.68
N ALA A 142 21.32 -26.46 -7.60
CA ALA A 142 21.28 -27.01 -6.25
C ALA A 142 20.00 -27.83 -6.04
N SER A 143 20.12 -29.00 -5.41
CA SER A 143 19.00 -29.92 -5.21
C SER A 143 17.83 -29.34 -4.38
N ASN A 144 18.14 -28.40 -3.48
CA ASN A 144 17.19 -27.76 -2.56
C ASN A 144 17.03 -26.25 -2.80
N SER A 145 17.09 -25.82 -4.05
CA SER A 145 16.86 -24.42 -4.42
C SER A 145 15.38 -24.20 -4.68
N PHE A 146 14.64 -23.88 -3.62
CA PHE A 146 13.22 -23.54 -3.68
C PHE A 146 13.02 -22.04 -3.52
#